data_206477a84c17506b2612822475b98edc
#
_entry.id   206477a84c17506b2612822475b98edc
#
_cell.length_a   1.000
_cell.length_b   1.000
_cell.length_c   1.000
_cell.angle_alpha   90.00
_cell.angle_beta   90.00
_cell.angle_gamma   90.00
#
_symmetry.space_group_name_H-M   'P 1'
#
loop_
_entity.id
_entity.type
_entity.pdbx_description
1 polymer ?
#
loop_
_entity_poly.entity_id
_entity_poly.type
_entity_poly.pdbx_seq_one_letter_code
_entity_poly.pdbx_strand_id
1 'polypeptide(L)'
;MIRFATLSKFFDTPNGPVVAADQITMEVPEGQICVLLGPSGCGKTTLLRMVNRLVEPSSGTVFLDDEDIRRLDPVPLRRRIGYVIQQAGLFPHLTVEANIGVVPGLLGWDSSRIRRRAEALLEMVALDPALFLHRYPRQLSTGQQQRVGLARALAANPPVLLMDEPFGDIDPLSRVSLQDQFLAMQRELGKTVLFVSHDVDEAIKVADRIAILRKGRLEQYDAPDNLLAHPANSFVADFVGADRTLKRLQLVTVAQAMDPGAPRVRSEDSLARAAELMSEHGYDHIVFVGPRGRARGSLSLAVARAERGTCGEYRTTLKTTVNLDDDLRTAVSLMFTHAVTWLACVDADGFFKGFLTQRRITQVLSEVYQDPG
;
A
#
# COMPACT_ATOMS: atom_id res chain seq x y z
N MET A 1 -16.14 -8.63 -6.82
CA MET A 1 -15.23 -9.78 -6.66
C MET A 1 -14.76 -10.29 -8.03
N ILE A 2 -13.48 -10.67 -8.21
CA ILE A 2 -12.95 -11.28 -9.44
C ILE A 2 -12.46 -12.68 -9.10
N ARG A 3 -12.91 -13.71 -9.81
CA ARG A 3 -12.46 -15.09 -9.57
C ARG A 3 -11.98 -15.74 -10.88
N PHE A 4 -10.78 -16.32 -10.81
CA PHE A 4 -10.17 -17.11 -11.87
C PHE A 4 -10.35 -18.60 -11.52
N ALA A 5 -10.96 -19.35 -12.43
CA ALA A 5 -11.21 -20.79 -12.25
C ALA A 5 -10.44 -21.58 -13.30
N THR A 6 -9.31 -22.18 -12.91
CA THR A 6 -8.43 -23.00 -13.74
C THR A 6 -8.14 -22.37 -15.12
N LEU A 7 -7.84 -21.05 -15.07
CA LEU A 7 -7.71 -20.24 -16.26
C LEU A 7 -6.40 -20.52 -16.98
N SER A 8 -6.47 -20.85 -18.29
CA SER A 8 -5.30 -21.05 -19.12
C SER A 8 -5.38 -20.26 -20.41
N LYS A 9 -4.21 -19.79 -20.87
CA LYS A 9 -4.05 -19.12 -22.16
C LYS A 9 -2.77 -19.54 -22.84
N PHE A 10 -2.93 -20.04 -24.05
CA PHE A 10 -1.85 -20.41 -24.96
C PHE A 10 -1.95 -19.52 -26.20
N PHE A 11 -0.81 -19.07 -26.70
CA PHE A 11 -0.70 -18.36 -27.97
C PHE A 11 0.11 -19.22 -28.94
N ASP A 12 -0.42 -19.49 -30.11
CA ASP A 12 0.34 -20.15 -31.18
C ASP A 12 1.26 -19.12 -31.83
N THR A 13 2.55 -19.41 -31.83
CA THR A 13 3.56 -18.59 -32.48
C THR A 13 4.37 -19.39 -33.49
N PRO A 14 5.04 -18.74 -34.46
CA PRO A 14 5.92 -19.44 -35.42
C PRO A 14 6.98 -20.30 -34.77
N ASN A 15 7.37 -19.99 -33.53
CA ASN A 15 8.39 -20.68 -32.75
C ASN A 15 7.79 -21.72 -31.78
N GLY A 16 6.51 -22.07 -31.91
CA GLY A 16 5.79 -22.98 -31.04
C GLY A 16 4.83 -22.27 -30.06
N PRO A 17 4.04 -23.01 -29.29
CA PRO A 17 3.07 -22.46 -28.38
C PRO A 17 3.74 -21.75 -27.19
N VAL A 18 3.27 -20.54 -26.89
CA VAL A 18 3.69 -19.78 -25.72
C VAL A 18 2.60 -19.84 -24.67
N VAL A 19 2.96 -20.29 -23.46
CA VAL A 19 2.05 -20.39 -22.32
C VAL A 19 2.05 -19.05 -21.58
N ALA A 20 0.94 -18.31 -21.67
CA ALA A 20 0.77 -17.06 -20.95
C ALA A 20 0.05 -17.22 -19.60
N ALA A 21 -0.81 -18.23 -19.48
CA ALA A 21 -1.43 -18.66 -18.22
C ALA A 21 -1.63 -20.17 -18.25
N ASP A 22 -1.40 -20.85 -17.13
CA ASP A 22 -1.52 -22.29 -16.96
C ASP A 22 -2.24 -22.61 -15.66
N GLN A 23 -3.52 -22.96 -15.77
CA GLN A 23 -4.42 -23.38 -14.67
C GLN A 23 -4.47 -22.41 -13.48
N ILE A 24 -4.44 -21.10 -13.75
CA ILE A 24 -4.52 -20.08 -12.70
C ILE A 24 -5.87 -20.17 -11.98
N THR A 25 -5.80 -20.37 -10.66
CA THR A 25 -6.97 -20.35 -9.76
C THR A 25 -6.67 -19.40 -8.62
N MET A 26 -7.40 -18.31 -8.54
CA MET A 26 -7.30 -17.32 -7.46
C MET A 26 -8.57 -16.46 -7.43
N GLU A 27 -8.75 -15.74 -6.32
CA GLU A 27 -9.87 -14.85 -6.10
C GLU A 27 -9.38 -13.49 -5.60
N VAL A 28 -9.89 -12.40 -6.17
CA VAL A 28 -9.71 -11.05 -5.66
C VAL A 28 -10.97 -10.66 -4.92
N PRO A 29 -10.94 -10.60 -3.58
CA PRO A 29 -12.11 -10.22 -2.78
C PRO A 29 -12.61 -8.82 -3.12
N GLU A 30 -13.89 -8.59 -2.84
CA GLU A 30 -14.48 -7.26 -3.03
C GLU A 30 -13.77 -6.21 -2.18
N GLY A 31 -13.53 -5.04 -2.77
CA GLY A 31 -12.90 -3.90 -2.09
C GLY A 31 -11.39 -4.03 -1.87
N GLN A 32 -10.77 -5.16 -2.23
CA GLN A 32 -9.33 -5.37 -2.06
C GLN A 32 -8.52 -5.03 -3.32
N ILE A 33 -7.26 -4.69 -3.08
CA ILE A 33 -6.23 -4.52 -4.12
C ILE A 33 -5.43 -5.82 -4.21
N CYS A 34 -5.52 -6.51 -5.34
CA CYS A 34 -4.65 -7.63 -5.67
C CYS A 34 -3.58 -7.20 -6.67
N VAL A 35 -2.30 -7.38 -6.34
CA VAL A 35 -1.19 -7.09 -7.24
C VAL A 35 -0.69 -8.37 -7.90
N LEU A 36 -0.68 -8.40 -9.23
CA LEU A 36 -0.01 -9.43 -10.03
C LEU A 36 1.46 -9.05 -10.18
N LEU A 37 2.34 -9.87 -9.65
CA LEU A 37 3.77 -9.64 -9.60
C LEU A 37 4.52 -10.78 -10.30
N GLY A 38 5.72 -10.52 -10.81
CA GLY A 38 6.55 -11.54 -11.46
C GLY A 38 7.41 -10.99 -12.59
N PRO A 39 8.35 -11.80 -13.13
CA PRO A 39 9.25 -11.39 -14.20
C PRO A 39 8.52 -10.92 -15.47
N SER A 40 9.22 -10.17 -16.32
CA SER A 40 8.67 -9.78 -17.63
C SER A 40 8.28 -11.02 -18.44
N GLY A 41 7.14 -10.96 -19.13
CA GLY A 41 6.64 -12.07 -19.95
C GLY A 41 6.00 -13.23 -19.19
N CYS A 42 5.84 -13.17 -17.86
CA CYS A 42 5.20 -14.27 -17.10
C CYS A 42 3.67 -14.34 -17.21
N GLY A 43 3.00 -13.42 -17.93
CA GLY A 43 1.57 -13.49 -18.23
C GLY A 43 0.66 -12.48 -17.49
N LYS A 44 1.19 -11.58 -16.64
CA LYS A 44 0.43 -10.61 -15.84
C LYS A 44 -0.58 -9.79 -16.65
N THR A 45 -0.10 -9.07 -17.65
CA THR A 45 -0.94 -8.24 -18.55
C THR A 45 -1.96 -9.10 -19.32
N THR A 46 -1.60 -10.37 -19.65
CA THR A 46 -2.54 -11.29 -20.31
C THR A 46 -3.69 -11.65 -19.37
N LEU A 47 -3.40 -11.96 -18.09
CA LEU A 47 -4.44 -12.21 -17.08
C LEU A 47 -5.37 -11.00 -16.94
N LEU A 48 -4.80 -9.80 -16.79
CA LEU A 48 -5.56 -8.56 -16.69
C LEU A 48 -6.46 -8.34 -17.92
N ARG A 49 -5.95 -8.59 -19.14
CA ARG A 49 -6.70 -8.46 -20.39
C ARG A 49 -7.80 -9.51 -20.54
N MET A 50 -7.65 -10.69 -19.93
CA MET A 50 -8.72 -11.70 -19.93
C MET A 50 -9.91 -11.27 -19.05
N VAL A 51 -9.70 -10.55 -17.94
CA VAL A 51 -10.80 -10.01 -17.13
C VAL A 51 -11.64 -9.03 -17.92
N ASN A 52 -11.04 -8.21 -18.77
CA ASN A 52 -11.73 -7.24 -19.63
C ASN A 52 -12.16 -7.81 -20.99
N ARG A 53 -12.02 -9.13 -21.18
CA ARG A 53 -12.31 -9.82 -22.46
C ARG A 53 -11.66 -9.16 -23.68
N LEU A 54 -10.46 -8.59 -23.51
CA LEU A 54 -9.59 -8.17 -24.62
C LEU A 54 -8.78 -9.34 -25.16
N VAL A 55 -8.63 -10.39 -24.36
CA VAL A 55 -8.06 -11.69 -24.72
C VAL A 55 -9.01 -12.77 -24.20
N GLU A 56 -9.40 -13.70 -25.05
CA GLU A 56 -10.21 -14.84 -24.62
C GLU A 56 -9.32 -15.94 -24.06
N PRO A 57 -9.69 -16.60 -22.95
CA PRO A 57 -8.95 -17.74 -22.41
C PRO A 57 -8.99 -18.94 -23.38
N SER A 58 -7.97 -19.77 -23.34
CA SER A 58 -7.94 -21.06 -24.07
C SER A 58 -8.76 -22.12 -23.34
N SER A 59 -8.77 -22.08 -21.99
CA SER A 59 -9.62 -22.91 -21.13
C SER A 59 -9.82 -22.23 -19.77
N GLY A 60 -10.75 -22.74 -18.98
CA GLY A 60 -11.12 -22.14 -17.71
C GLY A 60 -12.04 -20.92 -17.88
N THR A 61 -12.29 -20.19 -16.81
CA THR A 61 -13.27 -19.10 -16.78
C THR A 61 -12.84 -17.99 -15.81
N VAL A 62 -13.15 -16.74 -16.17
CA VAL A 62 -13.15 -15.60 -15.25
C VAL A 62 -14.59 -15.30 -14.85
N PHE A 63 -14.82 -15.11 -13.55
CA PHE A 63 -16.08 -14.63 -13.01
C PHE A 63 -15.92 -13.22 -12.47
N LEU A 64 -16.93 -12.40 -12.71
CA LEU A 64 -17.08 -11.07 -12.13
C LEU A 64 -18.41 -11.04 -11.37
N ASP A 65 -18.36 -10.85 -10.05
CA ASP A 65 -19.53 -10.93 -9.16
C ASP A 65 -20.36 -12.23 -9.40
N ASP A 66 -19.66 -13.39 -9.47
CA ASP A 66 -20.19 -14.72 -9.75
C ASP A 66 -20.77 -14.94 -11.16
N GLU A 67 -20.78 -13.93 -12.01
CA GLU A 67 -21.18 -14.05 -13.41
C GLU A 67 -20.01 -14.50 -14.31
N ASP A 68 -20.17 -15.55 -15.10
CA ASP A 68 -19.19 -15.94 -16.13
C ASP A 68 -19.12 -14.85 -17.20
N ILE A 69 -18.00 -14.13 -17.28
CA ILE A 69 -17.83 -13.00 -18.20
C ILE A 69 -18.00 -13.38 -19.68
N ARG A 70 -17.80 -14.66 -20.06
CA ARG A 70 -17.99 -15.13 -21.45
C ARG A 70 -19.45 -15.08 -21.88
N ARG A 71 -20.39 -15.14 -20.92
CA ARG A 71 -21.83 -15.07 -21.16
C ARG A 71 -22.34 -13.64 -21.29
N LEU A 72 -21.52 -12.65 -20.91
CA LEU A 72 -21.88 -11.24 -20.96
C LEU A 72 -21.53 -10.64 -22.35
N ASP A 73 -22.29 -9.64 -22.79
CA ASP A 73 -21.87 -8.82 -23.93
C ASP A 73 -20.59 -8.04 -23.55
N PRO A 74 -19.52 -8.09 -24.36
CA PRO A 74 -18.25 -7.41 -24.08
C PRO A 74 -18.39 -5.90 -23.91
N VAL A 75 -19.34 -5.24 -24.59
CA VAL A 75 -19.49 -3.78 -24.53
C VAL A 75 -20.04 -3.32 -23.17
N PRO A 76 -21.19 -3.81 -22.69
CA PRO A 76 -21.65 -3.53 -21.33
C PRO A 76 -20.64 -3.95 -20.26
N LEU A 77 -19.99 -5.12 -20.39
CA LEU A 77 -18.96 -5.58 -19.46
C LEU A 77 -17.83 -4.54 -19.31
N ARG A 78 -17.24 -4.09 -20.42
CA ARG A 78 -16.15 -3.12 -20.42
C ARG A 78 -16.55 -1.76 -19.87
N ARG A 79 -17.81 -1.35 -19.99
CA ARG A 79 -18.33 -0.10 -19.39
C ARG A 79 -18.47 -0.19 -17.87
N ARG A 80 -18.54 -1.40 -17.29
CA ARG A 80 -18.56 -1.67 -15.84
C ARG A 80 -17.17 -1.80 -15.24
N ILE A 81 -16.10 -1.78 -16.05
CA ILE A 81 -14.70 -1.96 -15.62
C ILE A 81 -13.93 -0.68 -15.93
N GLY A 82 -13.30 -0.09 -14.92
CA GLY A 82 -12.31 0.96 -15.13
C GLY A 82 -10.99 0.35 -15.56
N TYR A 83 -10.35 0.89 -16.60
CA TYR A 83 -9.09 0.36 -17.09
C TYR A 83 -8.05 1.46 -17.24
N VAL A 84 -6.97 1.35 -16.47
CA VAL A 84 -5.77 2.19 -16.55
C VAL A 84 -4.69 1.40 -17.28
N ILE A 85 -4.32 1.83 -18.47
CA ILE A 85 -3.26 1.20 -19.27
C ILE A 85 -1.90 1.86 -18.98
N GLN A 86 -0.80 1.14 -19.25
CA GLN A 86 0.57 1.50 -18.91
C GLN A 86 0.97 2.94 -19.32
N GLN A 87 0.52 3.45 -20.45
CA GLN A 87 0.85 4.79 -20.96
C GLN A 87 -0.32 5.78 -20.86
N ALA A 88 -1.09 5.80 -19.79
CA ALA A 88 -2.31 6.62 -19.59
C ALA A 88 -3.36 6.52 -20.72
N GLY A 89 -2.95 6.31 -21.97
CA GLY A 89 -3.81 6.08 -23.14
C GLY A 89 -4.88 7.15 -23.36
N LEU A 90 -4.59 8.40 -23.04
CA LEU A 90 -5.50 9.51 -23.26
C LEU A 90 -5.67 9.78 -24.77
N PHE A 91 -6.87 10.14 -25.17
CA PHE A 91 -7.15 10.56 -26.54
C PHE A 91 -6.49 11.93 -26.78
N PRO A 92 -5.50 12.03 -27.66
CA PRO A 92 -4.68 13.25 -27.79
C PRO A 92 -5.43 14.46 -28.34
N HIS A 93 -6.52 14.23 -29.04
CA HIS A 93 -7.38 15.25 -29.64
C HIS A 93 -8.55 15.68 -28.74
N LEU A 94 -8.71 15.06 -27.57
CA LEU A 94 -9.73 15.41 -26.59
C LEU A 94 -9.10 16.19 -25.42
N THR A 95 -9.84 17.14 -24.86
CA THR A 95 -9.48 17.80 -23.60
C THR A 95 -9.48 16.80 -22.43
N VAL A 96 -8.98 17.19 -21.27
CA VAL A 96 -9.05 16.40 -20.03
C VAL A 96 -10.51 16.10 -19.67
N GLU A 97 -11.40 17.10 -19.68
CA GLU A 97 -12.82 16.92 -19.43
C GLU A 97 -13.44 15.89 -20.40
N ALA A 98 -13.17 16.03 -21.70
CA ALA A 98 -13.68 15.11 -22.70
C ALA A 98 -13.12 13.70 -22.57
N ASN A 99 -11.82 13.54 -22.20
CA ASN A 99 -11.23 12.25 -21.90
C ASN A 99 -11.92 11.56 -20.71
N ILE A 100 -12.15 12.26 -19.62
CA ILE A 100 -12.84 11.75 -18.43
C ILE A 100 -14.29 11.41 -18.79
N GLY A 101 -14.93 12.22 -19.62
CA GLY A 101 -16.33 12.08 -20.02
C GLY A 101 -16.64 10.98 -21.02
N VAL A 102 -15.64 10.28 -21.60
CA VAL A 102 -15.88 9.27 -22.67
C VAL A 102 -16.86 8.19 -22.25
N VAL A 103 -16.59 7.48 -21.15
CA VAL A 103 -17.47 6.38 -20.69
C VAL A 103 -18.81 6.89 -20.18
N PRO A 104 -18.88 7.93 -19.32
CA PRO A 104 -20.13 8.57 -18.94
C PRO A 104 -21.00 9.00 -20.14
N GLY A 105 -20.40 9.59 -21.19
CA GLY A 105 -21.10 9.94 -22.42
C GLY A 105 -21.69 8.73 -23.14
N LEU A 106 -20.94 7.61 -23.24
CA LEU A 106 -21.44 6.35 -23.78
C LEU A 106 -22.57 5.72 -22.94
N LEU A 107 -22.68 6.10 -21.67
CA LEU A 107 -23.77 5.71 -20.77
C LEU A 107 -24.94 6.69 -20.79
N GLY A 108 -24.91 7.73 -21.64
CA GLY A 108 -25.99 8.68 -21.83
C GLY A 108 -26.08 9.75 -20.72
N TRP A 109 -24.98 10.05 -20.00
CA TRP A 109 -24.99 11.12 -19.03
C TRP A 109 -25.05 12.48 -19.73
N ASP A 110 -25.75 13.44 -19.14
CA ASP A 110 -25.77 14.81 -19.63
C ASP A 110 -24.43 15.53 -19.37
N SER A 111 -24.18 16.57 -20.18
CA SER A 111 -22.91 17.32 -20.14
C SER A 111 -22.64 17.95 -18.77
N SER A 112 -23.67 18.40 -18.08
CA SER A 112 -23.53 19.05 -16.76
C SER A 112 -23.12 18.06 -15.68
N ARG A 113 -23.65 16.84 -15.73
CA ARG A 113 -23.27 15.73 -14.85
C ARG A 113 -21.85 15.27 -15.14
N ILE A 114 -21.48 15.14 -16.43
CA ILE A 114 -20.10 14.76 -16.82
C ILE A 114 -19.11 15.79 -16.30
N ARG A 115 -19.38 17.08 -16.49
CA ARG A 115 -18.50 18.16 -16.03
C ARG A 115 -18.30 18.12 -14.51
N ARG A 116 -19.39 18.09 -13.72
CA ARG A 116 -19.29 17.98 -12.24
C ARG A 116 -18.51 16.75 -11.81
N ARG A 117 -18.70 15.63 -12.50
CA ARG A 117 -17.95 14.39 -12.21
C ARG A 117 -16.47 14.54 -12.54
N ALA A 118 -16.14 15.18 -13.65
CA ALA A 118 -14.75 15.44 -14.05
C ALA A 118 -14.05 16.39 -13.04
N GLU A 119 -14.73 17.45 -12.59
CA GLU A 119 -14.23 18.38 -11.57
C GLU A 119 -13.91 17.61 -10.27
N ALA A 120 -14.87 16.86 -9.73
CA ALA A 120 -14.67 16.09 -8.50
C ALA A 120 -13.52 15.04 -8.62
N LEU A 121 -13.40 14.38 -9.78
CA LEU A 121 -12.33 13.41 -10.00
C LEU A 121 -10.96 14.07 -10.16
N LEU A 122 -10.87 15.25 -10.76
CA LEU A 122 -9.62 16.01 -10.84
C LEU A 122 -9.15 16.44 -9.46
N GLU A 123 -10.05 16.95 -8.61
CA GLU A 123 -9.74 17.27 -7.20
C GLU A 123 -9.22 16.02 -6.46
N MET A 124 -9.90 14.88 -6.61
CA MET A 124 -9.52 13.61 -5.98
C MET A 124 -8.11 13.16 -6.38
N VAL A 125 -7.69 13.39 -7.63
CA VAL A 125 -6.34 13.06 -8.11
C VAL A 125 -5.36 14.25 -7.96
N ALA A 126 -5.69 15.25 -7.14
CA ALA A 126 -4.89 16.44 -6.85
C ALA A 126 -4.48 17.22 -8.12
N LEU A 127 -5.43 17.44 -9.02
CA LEU A 127 -5.33 18.34 -10.17
C LEU A 127 -6.43 19.40 -10.07
N ASP A 128 -6.04 20.68 -10.04
CA ASP A 128 -7.00 21.81 -9.98
C ASP A 128 -7.90 21.82 -11.23
N PRO A 129 -9.23 21.62 -11.11
CA PRO A 129 -10.15 21.62 -12.24
C PRO A 129 -10.09 22.92 -13.07
N ALA A 130 -9.93 24.08 -12.42
CA ALA A 130 -9.87 25.37 -13.11
C ALA A 130 -8.67 25.49 -14.07
N LEU A 131 -7.59 24.77 -13.76
CA LEU A 131 -6.37 24.79 -14.56
C LEU A 131 -6.30 23.65 -15.58
N PHE A 132 -6.95 22.52 -15.31
CA PHE A 132 -6.70 21.28 -16.08
C PHE A 132 -7.86 20.85 -16.99
N LEU A 133 -9.13 21.15 -16.69
CA LEU A 133 -10.29 20.66 -17.46
C LEU A 133 -10.16 20.85 -18.98
N HIS A 134 -9.68 22.01 -19.42
CA HIS A 134 -9.62 22.38 -20.82
C HIS A 134 -8.26 22.10 -21.49
N ARG A 135 -7.31 21.55 -20.75
CA ARG A 135 -5.99 21.18 -21.33
C ARG A 135 -6.12 19.92 -22.17
N TYR A 136 -5.20 19.80 -23.11
CA TYR A 136 -4.99 18.60 -23.93
C TYR A 136 -3.86 17.76 -23.34
N PRO A 137 -3.82 16.43 -23.58
CA PRO A 137 -2.78 15.55 -23.07
C PRO A 137 -1.36 16.03 -23.31
N ARG A 138 -1.05 16.61 -24.47
CA ARG A 138 0.27 17.19 -24.81
C ARG A 138 0.73 18.34 -23.90
N GLN A 139 -0.19 18.94 -23.15
CA GLN A 139 0.08 20.04 -22.21
C GLN A 139 0.29 19.56 -20.77
N LEU A 140 0.30 18.24 -20.57
CA LEU A 140 0.42 17.58 -19.27
C LEU A 140 1.75 16.85 -19.16
N SER A 141 2.36 16.85 -17.97
CA SER A 141 3.46 15.94 -17.66
C SER A 141 2.97 14.49 -17.64
N THR A 142 3.90 13.52 -17.72
CA THR A 142 3.55 12.09 -17.64
C THR A 142 2.75 11.75 -16.40
N GLY A 143 3.16 12.23 -15.21
CA GLY A 143 2.41 12.01 -13.96
C GLY A 143 1.02 12.65 -13.96
N GLN A 144 0.84 13.83 -14.58
CA GLN A 144 -0.48 14.45 -14.75
C GLN A 144 -1.35 13.65 -15.72
N GLN A 145 -0.78 13.11 -16.81
CA GLN A 145 -1.51 12.23 -17.73
C GLN A 145 -1.98 10.95 -17.03
N GLN A 146 -1.15 10.34 -16.18
CA GLN A 146 -1.54 9.17 -15.39
C GLN A 146 -2.67 9.46 -14.40
N ARG A 147 -2.63 10.62 -13.72
CA ARG A 147 -3.73 11.08 -12.85
C ARG A 147 -5.03 11.26 -13.62
N VAL A 148 -4.98 11.86 -14.82
CA VAL A 148 -6.15 11.99 -15.69
C VAL A 148 -6.62 10.60 -16.19
N GLY A 149 -5.71 9.68 -16.51
CA GLY A 149 -6.02 8.30 -16.87
C GLY A 149 -6.78 7.57 -15.76
N LEU A 150 -6.35 7.75 -14.50
CA LEU A 150 -7.03 7.22 -13.32
C LEU A 150 -8.43 7.87 -13.14
N ALA A 151 -8.52 9.19 -13.24
CA ALA A 151 -9.81 9.91 -13.20
C ALA A 151 -10.77 9.41 -14.27
N ARG A 152 -10.30 9.20 -15.51
CA ARG A 152 -11.09 8.62 -16.59
C ARG A 152 -11.59 7.20 -16.28
N ALA A 153 -10.74 6.35 -15.73
CA ALA A 153 -11.11 4.99 -15.34
C ALA A 153 -12.20 4.97 -14.27
N LEU A 154 -12.21 5.95 -13.35
CA LEU A 154 -13.18 6.11 -12.27
C LEU A 154 -14.47 6.84 -12.69
N ALA A 155 -14.51 7.43 -13.88
CA ALA A 155 -15.55 8.38 -14.26
C ALA A 155 -16.98 7.80 -14.18
N ALA A 156 -17.16 6.57 -14.66
CA ALA A 156 -18.44 5.86 -14.63
C ALA A 156 -18.73 5.17 -13.26
N ASN A 157 -17.91 5.41 -12.24
CA ASN A 157 -17.98 4.75 -10.92
C ASN A 157 -17.98 3.21 -11.00
N PRO A 158 -17.03 2.57 -11.71
CA PRO A 158 -17.02 1.13 -11.87
C PRO A 158 -16.76 0.42 -10.53
N PRO A 159 -17.30 -0.80 -10.30
CA PRO A 159 -16.99 -1.61 -9.13
C PRO A 159 -15.57 -2.19 -9.18
N VAL A 160 -15.02 -2.39 -10.37
CA VAL A 160 -13.71 -3.00 -10.60
C VAL A 160 -12.78 -2.06 -11.36
N LEU A 161 -11.54 -1.99 -10.92
CA LEU A 161 -10.44 -1.31 -11.61
C LEU A 161 -9.38 -2.32 -12.04
N LEU A 162 -8.97 -2.25 -13.29
CA LEU A 162 -7.83 -2.96 -13.84
C LEU A 162 -6.73 -1.94 -14.10
N MET A 163 -5.52 -2.19 -13.60
CA MET A 163 -4.40 -1.25 -13.70
C MET A 163 -3.16 -1.98 -14.21
N ASP A 164 -2.64 -1.58 -15.35
CA ASP A 164 -1.46 -2.17 -15.99
C ASP A 164 -0.26 -1.23 -15.82
N GLU A 165 0.61 -1.50 -14.86
CA GLU A 165 1.80 -0.71 -14.49
C GLU A 165 1.53 0.81 -14.35
N PRO A 166 0.53 1.24 -13.56
CA PRO A 166 0.06 2.61 -13.58
C PRO A 166 1.06 3.64 -13.06
N PHE A 167 2.13 3.22 -12.39
CA PHE A 167 3.15 4.11 -11.83
C PHE A 167 4.54 3.91 -12.48
N GLY A 168 4.67 3.05 -13.51
CA GLY A 168 5.95 2.63 -14.10
C GLY A 168 6.79 3.78 -14.66
N ASP A 169 6.19 4.68 -15.41
CA ASP A 169 6.89 5.77 -16.13
C ASP A 169 6.94 7.10 -15.34
N ILE A 170 6.76 7.05 -14.01
CA ILE A 170 6.72 8.23 -13.14
C ILE A 170 8.05 8.34 -12.36
N ASP A 171 8.55 9.56 -12.21
CA ASP A 171 9.73 9.81 -11.38
C ASP A 171 9.52 9.35 -9.93
N PRO A 172 10.59 8.94 -9.19
CA PRO A 172 10.46 8.32 -7.88
C PRO A 172 9.71 9.17 -6.84
N LEU A 173 9.91 10.49 -6.81
CA LEU A 173 9.25 11.36 -5.82
C LEU A 173 7.75 11.52 -6.11
N SER A 174 7.40 11.75 -7.37
CA SER A 174 6.01 11.83 -7.82
C SER A 174 5.28 10.50 -7.67
N ARG A 175 5.98 9.36 -7.86
CA ARG A 175 5.44 8.01 -7.70
C ARG A 175 4.95 7.76 -6.29
N VAL A 176 5.78 8.05 -5.27
CA VAL A 176 5.40 7.87 -3.86
C VAL A 176 4.13 8.66 -3.53
N SER A 177 4.11 9.95 -3.91
CA SER A 177 2.95 10.81 -3.68
C SER A 177 1.68 10.30 -4.37
N LEU A 178 1.81 9.78 -5.61
CA LEU A 178 0.67 9.26 -6.36
C LEU A 178 0.14 7.95 -5.78
N GLN A 179 1.02 7.07 -5.30
CA GLN A 179 0.64 5.85 -4.58
C GLN A 179 -0.12 6.18 -3.29
N ASP A 180 0.34 7.16 -2.51
CA ASP A 180 -0.35 7.58 -1.27
C ASP A 180 -1.74 8.16 -1.57
N GLN A 181 -1.86 8.98 -2.62
CA GLN A 181 -3.15 9.49 -3.08
C GLN A 181 -4.09 8.37 -3.57
N PHE A 182 -3.54 7.40 -4.32
CA PHE A 182 -4.30 6.23 -4.76
C PHE A 182 -4.82 5.41 -3.57
N LEU A 183 -3.99 5.16 -2.57
CA LEU A 183 -4.40 4.43 -1.37
C LEU A 183 -5.46 5.18 -0.56
N ALA A 184 -5.31 6.51 -0.40
CA ALA A 184 -6.32 7.34 0.27
C ALA A 184 -7.66 7.28 -0.47
N MET A 185 -7.65 7.45 -1.79
CA MET A 185 -8.82 7.32 -2.65
C MET A 185 -9.46 5.91 -2.58
N GLN A 186 -8.64 4.85 -2.58
CA GLN A 186 -9.12 3.47 -2.52
C GLN A 186 -9.83 3.16 -1.21
N ARG A 187 -9.32 3.67 -0.08
CA ARG A 187 -9.98 3.56 1.24
C ARG A 187 -11.37 4.20 1.25
N GLU A 188 -11.54 5.31 0.55
CA GLU A 188 -12.82 6.02 0.44
C GLU A 188 -13.79 5.30 -0.52
N LEU A 189 -13.28 4.84 -1.67
CA LEU A 189 -14.12 4.30 -2.74
C LEU A 189 -14.40 2.79 -2.61
N GLY A 190 -13.57 2.03 -1.90
CA GLY A 190 -13.72 0.60 -1.69
C GLY A 190 -13.79 -0.24 -2.97
N LYS A 191 -13.03 0.11 -4.02
CA LYS A 191 -13.08 -0.59 -5.30
C LYS A 191 -12.30 -1.90 -5.26
N THR A 192 -12.75 -2.89 -6.01
CA THR A 192 -11.96 -4.10 -6.27
C THR A 192 -10.92 -3.80 -7.34
N VAL A 193 -9.64 -3.98 -7.02
CA VAL A 193 -8.55 -3.59 -7.92
C VAL A 193 -7.69 -4.80 -8.28
N LEU A 194 -7.51 -5.05 -9.57
CA LEU A 194 -6.47 -5.95 -10.08
C LEU A 194 -5.37 -5.11 -10.72
N PHE A 195 -4.19 -5.17 -10.14
CA PHE A 195 -3.07 -4.28 -10.43
C PHE A 195 -1.87 -5.10 -10.93
N VAL A 196 -1.26 -4.73 -12.03
CA VAL A 196 -0.01 -5.32 -12.53
C VAL A 196 1.14 -4.43 -12.16
N SER A 197 2.17 -5.02 -11.52
CA SER A 197 3.45 -4.37 -11.27
C SER A 197 4.63 -5.30 -11.56
N HIS A 198 5.81 -4.73 -11.73
CA HIS A 198 7.09 -5.45 -11.72
C HIS A 198 7.95 -5.05 -10.51
N ASP A 199 7.47 -4.11 -9.69
CA ASP A 199 8.16 -3.55 -8.52
C ASP A 199 7.61 -4.19 -7.24
N VAL A 200 8.48 -4.89 -6.51
CA VAL A 200 8.14 -5.60 -5.26
C VAL A 200 7.77 -4.61 -4.15
N ASP A 201 8.49 -3.49 -4.04
CA ASP A 201 8.25 -2.49 -3.00
C ASP A 201 6.92 -1.77 -3.22
N GLU A 202 6.57 -1.51 -4.49
CA GLU A 202 5.25 -1.01 -4.86
C GLU A 202 4.14 -1.98 -4.45
N ALA A 203 4.29 -3.27 -4.80
CA ALA A 203 3.31 -4.30 -4.46
C ALA A 203 3.11 -4.42 -2.94
N ILE A 204 4.21 -4.43 -2.17
CA ILE A 204 4.15 -4.47 -0.70
C ILE A 204 3.39 -3.26 -0.14
N LYS A 205 3.61 -2.07 -0.71
CA LYS A 205 2.99 -0.82 -0.23
C LYS A 205 1.49 -0.76 -0.52
N VAL A 206 1.05 -1.25 -1.69
CA VAL A 206 -0.33 -0.99 -2.15
C VAL A 206 -1.27 -2.18 -2.03
N ALA A 207 -0.76 -3.41 -1.94
CA ALA A 207 -1.58 -4.61 -2.04
C ALA A 207 -2.19 -5.06 -0.71
N ASP A 208 -3.45 -5.52 -0.75
CA ASP A 208 -4.02 -6.40 0.27
C ASP A 208 -3.61 -7.86 0.02
N ARG A 209 -3.45 -8.22 -1.26
CA ARG A 209 -3.01 -9.54 -1.72
C ARG A 209 -2.01 -9.43 -2.86
N ILE A 210 -0.99 -10.29 -2.88
CA ILE A 210 0.00 -10.39 -3.95
C ILE A 210 -0.07 -11.78 -4.58
N ALA A 211 -0.19 -11.82 -5.91
CA ALA A 211 -0.08 -13.04 -6.71
C ALA A 211 1.25 -13.03 -7.46
N ILE A 212 2.18 -13.88 -7.06
CA ILE A 212 3.48 -14.05 -7.75
C ILE A 212 3.32 -15.07 -8.86
N LEU A 213 3.63 -14.61 -10.07
CA LEU A 213 3.53 -15.40 -11.30
C LEU A 213 4.91 -15.72 -11.86
N ARG A 214 5.08 -16.96 -12.39
CA ARG A 214 6.27 -17.41 -13.10
C ARG A 214 5.88 -18.30 -14.25
N LYS A 215 6.31 -17.97 -15.48
CA LYS A 215 6.06 -18.78 -16.68
C LYS A 215 4.60 -19.23 -16.85
N GLY A 216 3.68 -18.30 -16.62
CA GLY A 216 2.25 -18.57 -16.72
C GLY A 216 1.60 -19.23 -15.51
N ARG A 217 2.34 -19.61 -14.48
CA ARG A 217 1.83 -20.28 -13.28
C ARG A 217 1.81 -19.37 -12.07
N LEU A 218 0.86 -19.61 -11.17
CA LEU A 218 0.78 -18.99 -9.86
C LEU A 218 1.71 -19.72 -8.90
N GLU A 219 2.76 -19.05 -8.43
CA GLU A 219 3.73 -19.59 -7.48
C GLU A 219 3.27 -19.41 -6.02
N GLN A 220 2.73 -18.21 -5.71
CA GLN A 220 2.16 -17.91 -4.38
C GLN A 220 1.10 -16.82 -4.50
N TYR A 221 0.05 -16.93 -3.67
CA TYR A 221 -0.99 -15.92 -3.53
C TYR A 221 -1.28 -15.70 -2.06
N ASP A 222 -0.90 -14.52 -1.54
CA ASP A 222 -0.99 -14.26 -0.10
C ASP A 222 -1.05 -12.75 0.22
N ALA A 223 -1.28 -12.43 1.50
CA ALA A 223 -1.05 -11.09 2.02
C ALA A 223 0.46 -10.76 2.01
N PRO A 224 0.84 -9.47 1.83
CA PRO A 224 2.25 -9.07 1.74
C PRO A 224 3.11 -9.55 2.91
N ASP A 225 2.63 -9.45 4.14
CA ASP A 225 3.40 -9.88 5.33
C ASP A 225 3.68 -11.38 5.34
N ASN A 226 2.66 -12.20 5.06
CA ASN A 226 2.81 -13.65 5.00
C ASN A 226 3.72 -14.09 3.85
N LEU A 227 3.60 -13.45 2.69
CA LEU A 227 4.44 -13.72 1.52
C LEU A 227 5.93 -13.42 1.81
N LEU A 228 6.23 -12.35 2.54
CA LEU A 228 7.61 -12.00 2.93
C LEU A 228 8.15 -12.90 4.03
N ALA A 229 7.30 -13.34 4.97
CA ALA A 229 7.67 -14.21 6.07
C ALA A 229 7.85 -15.66 5.62
N HIS A 230 6.93 -16.17 4.80
CA HIS A 230 6.81 -17.57 4.39
C HIS A 230 6.77 -17.72 2.86
N PRO A 231 7.88 -17.44 2.14
CA PRO A 231 7.93 -17.67 0.70
C PRO A 231 7.74 -19.16 0.40
N ALA A 232 6.82 -19.50 -0.53
CA ALA A 232 6.42 -20.87 -0.85
C ALA A 232 7.57 -21.71 -1.44
N ASN A 233 8.57 -21.08 -2.05
CA ASN A 233 9.73 -21.76 -2.64
C ASN A 233 10.91 -20.79 -2.80
N SER A 234 12.06 -21.31 -3.24
CA SER A 234 13.28 -20.53 -3.44
C SER A 234 13.10 -19.40 -4.47
N PHE A 235 12.34 -19.64 -5.54
CA PHE A 235 12.08 -18.62 -6.54
C PHE A 235 11.35 -17.41 -5.93
N VAL A 236 10.31 -17.64 -5.12
CA VAL A 236 9.59 -16.54 -4.43
C VAL A 236 10.53 -15.83 -3.47
N ALA A 237 11.32 -16.57 -2.69
CA ALA A 237 12.30 -16.01 -1.76
C ALA A 237 13.32 -15.09 -2.46
N ASP A 238 13.88 -15.56 -3.59
CA ASP A 238 14.83 -14.78 -4.39
C ASP A 238 14.19 -13.58 -5.06
N PHE A 239 12.95 -13.73 -5.54
CA PHE A 239 12.21 -12.69 -6.25
C PHE A 239 11.84 -11.51 -5.34
N VAL A 240 11.40 -11.78 -4.10
CA VAL A 240 11.08 -10.71 -3.12
C VAL A 240 12.33 -10.09 -2.49
N GLY A 241 13.49 -10.77 -2.59
CA GLY A 241 14.80 -10.28 -2.19
C GLY A 241 15.24 -10.73 -0.79
N ALA A 242 16.57 -10.68 -0.58
CA ALA A 242 17.18 -11.04 0.70
C ALA A 242 16.81 -10.05 1.83
N ASP A 243 16.39 -8.84 1.47
CA ASP A 243 15.99 -7.78 2.39
C ASP A 243 14.51 -7.84 2.82
N ARG A 244 13.83 -8.98 2.56
CA ARG A 244 12.40 -9.19 2.86
C ARG A 244 12.02 -8.85 4.31
N THR A 245 12.89 -9.14 5.28
CA THR A 245 12.66 -8.79 6.68
C THR A 245 12.64 -7.26 6.89
N LEU A 246 13.51 -6.52 6.19
CA LEU A 246 13.49 -5.06 6.22
C LEU A 246 12.26 -4.49 5.51
N LYS A 247 11.80 -5.13 4.44
CA LYS A 247 10.56 -4.75 3.74
C LYS A 247 9.33 -4.92 4.65
N ARG A 248 9.32 -5.94 5.53
CA ARG A 248 8.26 -6.13 6.52
C ARG A 248 8.13 -4.97 7.50
N LEU A 249 9.21 -4.22 7.78
CA LEU A 249 9.12 -3.02 8.62
C LEU A 249 8.12 -1.97 8.12
N GLN A 250 7.78 -1.97 6.84
CA GLN A 250 6.79 -1.06 6.26
C GLN A 250 5.33 -1.50 6.49
N LEU A 251 5.13 -2.77 6.86
CA LEU A 251 3.80 -3.36 7.03
C LEU A 251 3.31 -3.33 8.48
N VAL A 252 4.23 -3.13 9.43
CA VAL A 252 3.91 -3.12 10.87
C VAL A 252 3.95 -1.69 11.38
N THR A 253 2.84 -1.25 11.98
CA THR A 253 2.76 0.08 12.58
C THR A 253 3.41 0.12 13.96
N VAL A 254 3.82 1.30 14.38
CA VAL A 254 4.33 1.56 15.74
C VAL A 254 3.30 1.14 16.80
N ALA A 255 2.01 1.41 16.55
CA ALA A 255 0.92 1.01 17.45
C ALA A 255 0.86 -0.50 17.70
N GLN A 256 1.13 -1.32 16.66
CA GLN A 256 1.14 -2.79 16.77
C GLN A 256 2.38 -3.33 17.50
N ALA A 257 3.50 -2.63 17.40
CA ALA A 257 4.78 -3.11 17.92
C ALA A 257 5.17 -2.54 19.29
N MET A 258 4.68 -1.35 19.65
CA MET A 258 5.06 -0.70 20.92
C MET A 258 4.61 -1.50 22.15
N ASP A 259 5.21 -1.20 23.29
CA ASP A 259 4.69 -1.60 24.60
C ASP A 259 3.77 -0.49 25.16
N PRO A 260 2.45 -0.71 25.20
CA PRO A 260 1.51 0.27 25.75
C PRO A 260 1.55 0.34 27.28
N GLY A 261 2.12 -0.69 27.96
CA GLY A 261 2.28 -0.75 29.41
C GLY A 261 3.53 -0.04 29.92
N ALA A 262 4.31 0.61 29.04
CA ALA A 262 5.55 1.26 29.42
C ALA A 262 5.35 2.33 30.51
N PRO A 263 6.18 2.33 31.56
CA PRO A 263 6.06 3.23 32.69
C PRO A 263 6.38 4.67 32.28
N ARG A 264 5.81 5.62 33.02
CA ARG A 264 6.01 7.06 32.88
C ARG A 264 6.11 7.73 34.23
N VAL A 265 6.79 8.86 34.28
CA VAL A 265 6.93 9.68 35.50
C VAL A 265 6.53 11.12 35.28
N ARG A 266 6.25 11.83 36.38
CA ARG A 266 5.97 13.27 36.41
C ARG A 266 7.12 14.02 37.10
N SER A 267 7.05 15.35 37.08
CA SER A 267 8.07 16.22 37.65
C SER A 267 8.30 16.00 39.14
N GLU A 268 7.19 15.78 39.86
CA GLU A 268 7.14 15.59 41.32
C GLU A 268 7.56 14.19 41.78
N ASP A 269 7.64 13.20 40.91
CA ASP A 269 8.01 11.84 41.25
C ASP A 269 9.49 11.77 41.67
N SER A 270 9.81 10.93 42.66
CA SER A 270 11.19 10.73 43.12
C SER A 270 11.99 9.91 42.12
N LEU A 271 13.30 10.17 42.03
CA LEU A 271 14.25 9.38 41.25
C LEU A 271 14.27 7.89 41.68
N ALA A 272 14.07 7.62 42.97
CA ALA A 272 13.99 6.26 43.50
C ALA A 272 12.79 5.49 42.87
N ARG A 273 11.61 6.14 42.81
CA ARG A 273 10.43 5.53 42.17
C ARG A 273 10.64 5.32 40.68
N ALA A 274 11.28 6.28 39.98
CA ALA A 274 11.62 6.11 38.58
C ALA A 274 12.57 4.91 38.33
N ALA A 275 13.59 4.76 39.20
CA ALA A 275 14.54 3.63 39.10
C ALA A 275 13.86 2.27 39.38
N GLU A 276 12.94 2.23 40.34
CA GLU A 276 12.12 1.04 40.64
C GLU A 276 11.28 0.64 39.43
N LEU A 277 10.48 1.58 38.86
CA LEU A 277 9.65 1.36 37.71
C LEU A 277 10.45 0.89 36.48
N MET A 278 11.60 1.51 36.20
CA MET A 278 12.46 1.09 35.09
C MET A 278 13.00 -0.33 35.31
N SER A 279 13.36 -0.68 36.55
CA SER A 279 13.90 -2.01 36.91
C SER A 279 12.83 -3.09 36.82
N GLU A 280 11.61 -2.81 37.30
CA GLU A 280 10.45 -3.73 37.23
C GLU A 280 10.07 -4.07 35.78
N HIS A 281 10.14 -3.08 34.88
CA HIS A 281 9.75 -3.25 33.47
C HIS A 281 10.93 -3.56 32.54
N GLY A 282 12.16 -3.58 33.04
CA GLY A 282 13.35 -3.88 32.25
C GLY A 282 13.75 -2.78 31.26
N TYR A 283 13.50 -1.52 31.60
CA TYR A 283 13.87 -0.36 30.77
C TYR A 283 15.06 0.41 31.33
N ASP A 284 15.94 0.89 30.44
CA ASP A 284 17.05 1.77 30.80
C ASP A 284 16.68 3.26 30.79
N HIS A 285 15.49 3.57 30.30
CA HIS A 285 14.94 4.93 30.20
C HIS A 285 13.47 4.95 30.55
N ILE A 286 13.00 6.09 31.05
CA ILE A 286 11.59 6.34 31.34
C ILE A 286 11.16 7.70 30.75
N VAL A 287 9.92 7.80 30.23
CA VAL A 287 9.41 9.05 29.68
C VAL A 287 8.83 9.91 30.80
N PHE A 288 9.22 11.15 30.72
CA PHE A 288 8.66 12.22 31.54
C PHE A 288 7.43 12.80 30.83
N VAL A 289 6.29 12.78 31.52
CA VAL A 289 5.03 13.34 30.98
C VAL A 289 4.65 14.61 31.74
N GLY A 290 4.20 15.61 31.00
CA GLY A 290 3.64 16.84 31.55
C GLY A 290 2.24 16.64 32.16
N PRO A 291 1.63 17.70 32.75
CA PRO A 291 0.35 17.63 33.47
C PRO A 291 -0.82 17.09 32.61
N ARG A 292 -0.76 17.23 31.30
CA ARG A 292 -1.76 16.72 30.34
C ARG A 292 -1.37 15.41 29.70
N GLY A 293 -0.29 14.73 30.15
CA GLY A 293 0.16 13.44 29.61
C GLY A 293 0.99 13.52 28.31
N ARG A 294 1.36 14.71 27.84
CA ARG A 294 2.26 14.86 26.68
C ARG A 294 3.69 14.47 27.05
N ALA A 295 4.38 13.77 26.17
CA ALA A 295 5.80 13.45 26.29
C ALA A 295 6.63 14.76 26.31
N ARG A 296 7.46 14.95 27.33
CA ARG A 296 8.22 16.20 27.54
C ARG A 296 9.73 16.00 27.69
N GLY A 297 10.16 14.78 28.01
CA GLY A 297 11.54 14.47 28.24
C GLY A 297 11.71 13.01 28.63
N SER A 298 12.92 12.65 28.97
CA SER A 298 13.29 11.31 29.45
C SER A 298 14.26 11.40 30.62
N LEU A 299 14.37 10.29 31.34
CA LEU A 299 15.33 10.06 32.42
C LEU A 299 15.97 8.70 32.20
N SER A 300 17.28 8.59 32.35
CA SER A 300 17.99 7.30 32.31
C SER A 300 18.02 6.63 33.66
N LEU A 301 18.05 5.29 33.68
CA LEU A 301 18.19 4.49 34.88
C LEU A 301 19.52 4.81 35.64
N ALA A 302 20.57 5.09 34.88
CA ALA A 302 21.87 5.46 35.46
C ALA A 302 21.76 6.73 36.33
N VAL A 303 21.13 7.78 35.83
CA VAL A 303 20.89 9.02 36.58
C VAL A 303 19.94 8.78 37.75
N ALA A 304 18.84 8.04 37.53
CA ALA A 304 17.87 7.75 38.59
C ALA A 304 18.47 6.97 39.79
N ARG A 305 19.53 6.18 39.56
CA ARG A 305 20.24 5.45 40.61
C ARG A 305 21.38 6.24 41.28
N ALA A 306 22.04 7.14 40.52
CA ALA A 306 23.20 7.88 40.99
C ALA A 306 22.81 9.13 41.80
N GLU A 307 21.70 9.74 41.45
CA GLU A 307 21.29 11.02 41.99
C GLU A 307 20.13 10.92 42.99
N ARG A 308 19.86 12.01 43.71
CA ARG A 308 18.72 12.13 44.65
C ARG A 308 17.94 13.37 44.32
N GLY A 309 16.61 13.33 44.51
CA GLY A 309 15.72 14.45 44.21
C GLY A 309 14.53 14.04 43.41
N THR A 310 14.00 14.96 42.63
CA THR A 310 12.80 14.75 41.77
C THR A 310 13.18 14.52 40.32
N CYS A 311 12.33 13.83 39.59
CA CYS A 311 12.50 13.57 38.15
C CYS A 311 12.59 14.85 37.33
N GLY A 312 11.93 15.93 37.78
CA GLY A 312 11.92 17.22 37.10
C GLY A 312 13.29 17.91 37.05
N GLU A 313 14.15 17.68 38.07
CA GLU A 313 15.46 18.28 38.16
C GLU A 313 16.47 17.69 37.15
N TYR A 314 16.30 16.42 36.79
CA TYR A 314 17.28 15.64 36.00
C TYR A 314 16.74 15.22 34.64
N ARG A 315 15.57 15.77 34.21
CA ARG A 315 15.02 15.42 32.91
C ARG A 315 15.92 15.88 31.78
N THR A 316 16.04 15.05 30.75
CA THR A 316 16.62 15.41 29.45
C THR A 316 15.54 15.58 28.39
N THR A 317 15.77 16.46 27.43
CA THR A 317 14.84 16.63 26.30
C THR A 317 14.81 15.35 25.45
N LEU A 318 13.61 14.95 25.02
CA LEU A 318 13.48 13.87 24.03
C LEU A 318 14.15 14.30 22.74
N LYS A 319 15.04 13.46 22.20
CA LYS A 319 15.69 13.70 20.92
C LYS A 319 14.67 13.67 19.77
N THR A 320 13.76 12.72 19.82
CA THR A 320 12.66 12.54 18.88
C THR A 320 11.54 11.69 19.49
N THR A 321 10.39 11.69 18.86
CA THR A 321 9.23 10.82 19.14
C THR A 321 8.79 10.17 17.84
N VAL A 322 7.96 9.14 17.91
CA VAL A 322 7.36 8.47 16.75
C VAL A 322 5.84 8.42 16.93
N ASN A 323 5.09 8.61 15.85
CA ASN A 323 3.63 8.53 15.89
C ASN A 323 3.15 7.08 15.84
N LEU A 324 1.97 6.83 16.39
CA LEU A 324 1.37 5.48 16.40
C LEU A 324 1.12 4.92 15.00
N ASP A 325 0.75 5.81 14.07
CA ASP A 325 0.42 5.45 12.68
C ASP A 325 1.66 5.33 11.79
N ASP A 326 2.85 5.71 12.28
CA ASP A 326 4.10 5.51 11.54
C ASP A 326 4.42 4.01 11.45
N ASP A 327 5.10 3.62 10.38
CA ASP A 327 5.62 2.26 10.21
C ASP A 327 6.94 2.04 10.97
N LEU A 328 7.31 0.78 11.18
CA LEU A 328 8.56 0.44 11.88
C LEU A 328 9.81 0.87 11.11
N ARG A 329 9.76 1.01 9.77
CA ARG A 329 10.87 1.52 8.97
C ARG A 329 11.17 2.98 9.33
N THR A 330 10.13 3.80 9.46
CA THR A 330 10.24 5.18 9.94
C THR A 330 10.83 5.23 11.35
N ALA A 331 10.32 4.39 12.25
CA ALA A 331 10.83 4.30 13.62
C ALA A 331 12.32 3.93 13.67
N VAL A 332 12.74 2.91 12.90
CA VAL A 332 14.16 2.50 12.82
C VAL A 332 15.03 3.62 12.24
N SER A 333 14.55 4.31 11.20
CA SER A 333 15.25 5.46 10.62
C SER A 333 15.48 6.57 11.65
N LEU A 334 14.46 6.90 12.46
CA LEU A 334 14.58 7.87 13.56
C LEU A 334 15.57 7.41 14.63
N MET A 335 15.57 6.12 14.99
CA MET A 335 16.54 5.57 15.94
C MET A 335 17.98 5.78 15.46
N PHE A 336 18.28 5.49 14.19
CA PHE A 336 19.60 5.70 13.60
C PHE A 336 19.96 7.17 13.49
N THR A 337 19.06 8.00 12.97
CA THR A 337 19.29 9.44 12.77
C THR A 337 19.64 10.15 14.09
N HIS A 338 18.97 9.77 15.16
CA HIS A 338 19.16 10.39 16.48
C HIS A 338 20.07 9.63 17.42
N ALA A 339 20.68 8.53 16.96
CA ALA A 339 21.53 7.63 17.75
C ALA A 339 20.87 7.24 19.08
N VAL A 340 19.66 6.66 18.99
CA VAL A 340 18.88 6.14 20.12
C VAL A 340 18.46 4.71 19.89
N THR A 341 18.29 3.94 20.95
CA THR A 341 17.86 2.52 20.91
C THR A 341 16.39 2.33 21.26
N TRP A 342 15.70 3.43 21.53
CA TRP A 342 14.29 3.46 21.91
C TRP A 342 13.64 4.77 21.49
N LEU A 343 12.31 4.75 21.34
CA LEU A 343 11.48 5.92 21.01
C LEU A 343 10.28 5.98 21.95
N ALA A 344 9.90 7.21 22.32
CA ALA A 344 8.60 7.48 22.93
C ALA A 344 7.54 7.51 21.82
N CYS A 345 6.52 6.64 21.93
CA CYS A 345 5.40 6.58 21.01
C CYS A 345 4.33 7.57 21.46
N VAL A 346 3.86 8.40 20.53
CA VAL A 346 2.86 9.45 20.80
C VAL A 346 1.72 9.37 19.77
N ASP A 347 0.54 9.88 20.18
CA ASP A 347 -0.54 10.14 19.22
C ASP A 347 -0.33 11.47 18.48
N ALA A 348 -1.26 11.81 17.56
CA ALA A 348 -1.22 13.02 16.77
C ALA A 348 -1.17 14.31 17.60
N ASP A 349 -1.68 14.30 18.84
CA ASP A 349 -1.66 15.42 19.78
C ASP A 349 -0.40 15.45 20.65
N GLY A 350 0.51 14.48 20.53
CA GLY A 350 1.75 14.34 21.28
C GLY A 350 1.58 13.75 22.67
N PHE A 351 0.48 13.05 22.96
CA PHE A 351 0.30 12.31 24.21
C PHE A 351 1.07 11.01 24.16
N PHE A 352 1.80 10.70 25.25
CA PHE A 352 2.56 9.48 25.39
C PHE A 352 1.65 8.26 25.46
N LYS A 353 1.93 7.24 24.64
CA LYS A 353 1.16 5.99 24.52
C LYS A 353 1.97 4.74 24.88
N GLY A 354 3.28 4.78 24.75
CA GLY A 354 4.14 3.64 25.06
C GLY A 354 5.57 3.80 24.61
N PHE A 355 6.33 2.72 24.71
CA PHE A 355 7.72 2.62 24.25
C PHE A 355 7.85 1.71 23.04
N LEU A 356 8.74 2.09 22.14
CA LEU A 356 9.25 1.22 21.08
C LEU A 356 10.76 1.09 21.24
N THR A 357 11.26 -0.12 21.46
CA THR A 357 12.69 -0.44 21.58
C THR A 357 13.16 -1.26 20.40
N GLN A 358 14.47 -1.23 20.09
CA GLN A 358 15.07 -2.11 19.08
C GLN A 358 14.79 -3.60 19.39
N ARG A 359 14.86 -3.98 20.67
CA ARG A 359 14.55 -5.34 21.13
C ARG A 359 13.11 -5.73 20.77
N ARG A 360 12.15 -4.83 21.00
CA ARG A 360 10.74 -5.09 20.68
C ARG A 360 10.50 -5.21 19.18
N ILE A 361 11.13 -4.37 18.37
CA ILE A 361 11.09 -4.48 16.90
C ILE A 361 11.60 -5.85 16.45
N THR A 362 12.78 -6.27 16.96
CA THR A 362 13.34 -7.59 16.63
C THR A 362 12.41 -8.73 17.05
N GLN A 363 11.79 -8.64 18.22
CA GLN A 363 10.86 -9.64 18.72
C GLN A 363 9.63 -9.76 17.80
N VAL A 364 8.95 -8.65 17.50
CA VAL A 364 7.76 -8.63 16.62
C VAL A 364 8.07 -9.21 15.24
N LEU A 365 9.23 -8.87 14.67
CA LEU A 365 9.62 -9.43 13.37
C LEU A 365 9.96 -10.92 13.43
N SER A 366 10.48 -11.42 14.57
CA SER A 366 10.86 -12.82 14.74
C SER A 366 9.69 -13.74 15.12
N GLU A 367 8.65 -13.23 15.77
CA GLU A 367 7.48 -14.02 16.19
C GLU A 367 6.83 -14.77 15.02
N VAL A 368 6.78 -14.16 13.84
CA VAL A 368 6.20 -14.77 12.62
C VAL A 368 7.05 -15.92 12.07
N TYR A 369 8.36 -15.97 12.37
CA TYR A 369 9.22 -17.08 11.94
C TYR A 369 9.20 -18.28 12.91
N GLN A 370 8.51 -18.15 14.05
CA GLN A 370 8.46 -19.16 15.11
C GLN A 370 7.15 -19.95 15.12
N ASP A 371 6.18 -19.63 14.24
CA ASP A 371 4.92 -20.37 14.14
C ASP A 371 5.15 -21.62 13.27
N PRO A 372 5.34 -22.81 13.86
CA PRO A 372 5.33 -24.07 13.14
C PRO A 372 3.87 -24.49 13.06
N GLY A 373 3.20 -24.18 11.90
CA GLY A 373 1.90 -24.76 11.58
C GLY A 373 1.94 -26.27 11.57
#